data_5c1c874642896a3afb372fc0fcb0eb76
#
_entry.id   5c1c874642896a3afb372fc0fcb0eb76
#
_cell.length_a   1.000
_cell.length_b   1.000
_cell.length_c   1.000
_cell.angle_alpha   90.00
_cell.angle_beta   90.00
_cell.angle_gamma   90.00
#
_symmetry.space_group_name_H-M   'P 1'
#
loop_
_entity.id
_entity.type
_entity.pdbx_description
1 polymer ?
#
loop_
_entity_poly.entity_id
_entity_poly.type
_entity_poly.pdbx_seq_one_letter_code
_entity_poly.pdbx_strand_id
1 'polypeptide(L)'
;MNFIMVIIICFGANCQAVWDKQQYPTVNDCLAASGPVKEYMIQVYPTSAGQIYCMDEQQFKNYEEYLENGGEPTIESYNKPSS
;
A
#
# COMPACT_ATOMS: atom_id res chain seq x y z
N MET A 1 4.73 -18.34 -4.03
CA MET A 1 5.01 -16.90 -4.10
C MET A 1 4.10 -16.19 -3.11
N ASN A 2 4.65 -15.33 -2.30
CA ASN A 2 3.88 -14.67 -1.26
C ASN A 2 3.62 -13.23 -1.61
N PHE A 3 2.53 -12.70 -1.08
CA PHE A 3 2.12 -11.32 -1.31
C PHE A 3 2.15 -10.55 0.00
N ILE A 4 2.51 -9.28 -0.09
CA ILE A 4 2.62 -8.39 1.06
C ILE A 4 1.62 -7.26 0.86
N MET A 5 0.86 -6.98 1.91
CA MET A 5 -0.12 -5.88 1.87
C MET A 5 0.58 -4.59 2.26
N VAL A 6 0.64 -3.65 1.33
CA VAL A 6 1.23 -2.33 1.58
C VAL A 6 0.09 -1.31 1.61
N ILE A 7 0.03 -0.57 2.70
CA ILE A 7 -1.03 0.43 2.90
C ILE A 7 -0.39 1.81 2.80
N ILE A 8 -0.93 2.64 1.91
CA ILE A 8 -0.47 4.01 1.78
C ILE A 8 -1.55 4.93 2.30
N ILE A 9 -1.22 5.74 3.29
CA ILE A 9 -2.15 6.68 3.90
C ILE A 9 -1.63 8.08 3.67
N CYS A 10 -2.48 8.94 3.14
CA CYS A 10 -2.11 10.33 2.84
C CYS A 10 -2.95 11.29 3.67
N PHE A 11 -2.28 12.24 4.30
CA PHE A 11 -2.91 13.34 5.02
C PHE A 11 -2.48 14.62 4.29
N GLY A 12 -3.34 15.11 3.41
CA GLY A 12 -2.97 16.21 2.54
C GLY A 12 -1.84 15.81 1.61
N ALA A 13 -0.74 16.51 1.66
CA ALA A 13 0.42 16.23 0.81
C ALA A 13 1.36 15.19 1.41
N ASN A 14 1.13 14.80 2.65
CA ASN A 14 2.01 13.86 3.33
C ASN A 14 1.46 12.45 3.29
N CYS A 15 2.20 11.55 2.69
CA CYS A 15 1.81 10.16 2.59
C CYS A 15 2.81 9.27 3.33
N GLN A 16 2.31 8.19 3.87
CA GLN A 16 3.13 7.19 4.55
C GLN A 16 2.77 5.82 4.04
N ALA A 17 3.77 4.96 3.90
CA ALA A 17 3.56 3.58 3.54
C ALA A 17 3.81 2.71 4.76
N VAL A 18 2.88 1.84 5.07
CA VAL A 18 3.04 0.89 6.17
C VAL A 18 2.72 -0.50 5.66
N TRP A 19 3.40 -1.49 6.21
CA TRP A 19 3.14 -2.88 5.86
C TRP A 19 3.44 -3.74 7.07
N ASP A 20 2.84 -4.92 7.07
CA ASP A 20 3.05 -5.90 8.11
C ASP A 20 3.96 -6.99 7.59
N LYS A 21 4.56 -7.74 8.50
CA LYS A 21 5.40 -8.88 8.14
C LYS A 21 4.57 -10.04 7.64
N GLN A 22 3.27 -10.02 7.84
CA GLN A 22 2.42 -11.10 7.40
C GLN A 22 2.41 -11.18 5.88
N GLN A 23 2.52 -12.40 5.37
CA GLN A 23 2.49 -12.65 3.94
C GLN A 23 1.29 -13.52 3.61
N TYR A 24 0.77 -13.33 2.41
CA TYR A 24 -0.39 -14.06 1.94
C TYR A 24 0.03 -14.96 0.79
N PRO A 25 -0.44 -16.21 0.75
CA PRO A 25 0.01 -17.15 -0.28
C PRO A 25 -0.48 -16.80 -1.68
N THR A 26 -1.60 -16.09 -1.80
CA THR A 26 -2.12 -15.69 -3.10
C THR A 26 -2.56 -14.24 -3.06
N VAL A 27 -2.67 -13.64 -4.24
CA VAL A 27 -3.17 -12.27 -4.32
C VAL A 27 -4.61 -12.19 -3.85
N ASN A 28 -5.41 -13.23 -4.08
CA ASN A 28 -6.79 -13.25 -3.62
C ASN A 28 -6.89 -13.23 -2.11
N ASP A 29 -6.00 -13.94 -1.42
CA ASP A 29 -5.97 -13.92 0.04
C ASP A 29 -5.62 -12.54 0.56
N CYS A 30 -4.67 -11.88 -0.08
CA CYS A 30 -4.30 -10.52 0.29
C CYS A 30 -5.46 -9.55 0.06
N LEU A 31 -6.13 -9.66 -1.07
CA LEU A 31 -7.26 -8.79 -1.38
C LEU A 31 -8.43 -9.03 -0.43
N ALA A 32 -8.68 -10.28 -0.08
CA ALA A 32 -9.74 -10.60 0.88
C ALA A 32 -9.43 -10.00 2.26
N ALA A 33 -8.18 -10.02 2.67
CA ALA A 33 -7.78 -9.44 3.95
C ALA A 33 -7.81 -7.91 3.91
N SER A 34 -7.73 -7.31 2.74
CA SER A 34 -7.69 -5.84 2.63
C SER A 34 -9.03 -5.17 2.91
N GLY A 35 -10.14 -5.89 2.74
CA GLY A 35 -11.46 -5.31 2.96
C GLY A 35 -11.65 -4.76 4.36
N PRO A 36 -11.49 -5.57 5.40
CA PRO A 36 -11.60 -5.09 6.78
C PRO A 36 -10.58 -4.00 7.12
N VAL A 37 -9.38 -4.09 6.57
CA VAL A 37 -8.36 -3.07 6.79
C VAL A 37 -8.80 -1.74 6.22
N LYS A 38 -9.37 -1.77 5.04
CA LYS A 38 -9.85 -0.55 4.38
C LYS A 38 -10.98 0.09 5.18
N GLU A 39 -11.91 -0.72 5.68
CA GLU A 39 -12.99 -0.21 6.52
C GLU A 39 -12.46 0.41 7.80
N TYR A 40 -11.48 -0.24 8.43
CA TYR A 40 -10.85 0.29 9.62
C TYR A 40 -10.23 1.66 9.35
N MET A 41 -9.53 1.79 8.23
CA MET A 41 -8.90 3.06 7.86
C MET A 41 -9.92 4.17 7.66
N ILE A 42 -11.05 3.86 7.04
CA ILE A 42 -12.11 4.84 6.83
C ILE A 42 -12.68 5.33 8.16
N GLN A 43 -12.84 4.42 9.11
CA GLN A 43 -13.39 4.77 10.42
C GLN A 43 -12.41 5.56 11.28
N VAL A 44 -11.13 5.19 11.25
CA VAL A 44 -10.12 5.82 12.10
C VAL A 44 -9.59 7.11 11.49
N TYR A 45 -9.49 7.15 10.17
CA TYR A 45 -8.94 8.29 9.45
C TYR A 45 -9.91 8.78 8.37
N PRO A 46 -11.08 9.30 8.78
CA PRO A 46 -12.12 9.64 7.80
C PRO A 46 -11.75 10.75 6.83
N THR A 47 -10.77 11.59 7.20
CA THR A 47 -10.38 12.69 6.34
C THR A 47 -9.11 12.41 5.54
N SER A 48 -8.56 11.22 5.66
CA SER A 48 -7.36 10.84 4.92
C SER A 48 -7.74 10.12 3.62
N ALA A 49 -6.80 10.07 2.70
CA ALA A 49 -6.91 9.21 1.53
C ALA A 49 -6.04 8.00 1.76
N GLY A 50 -6.55 6.82 1.44
CA GLY A 50 -5.81 5.60 1.66
C GLY A 50 -5.93 4.66 0.48
N GLN A 51 -4.92 3.85 0.27
CA GLN A 51 -4.91 2.85 -0.78
C GLN A 51 -4.14 1.63 -0.30
N ILE A 52 -4.59 0.46 -0.71
CA ILE A 52 -3.97 -0.79 -0.33
C ILE A 52 -3.49 -1.50 -1.59
N TYR A 53 -2.24 -1.94 -1.57
CA TYR A 53 -1.64 -2.67 -2.68
C TYR A 53 -1.19 -4.02 -2.19
N CYS A 54 -1.49 -5.05 -2.96
CA CYS A 54 -1.00 -6.39 -2.69
C CYS A 54 0.15 -6.66 -3.66
N MET A 55 1.36 -6.64 -3.14
CA MET A 55 2.58 -6.75 -3.94
C MET A 55 3.20 -8.12 -3.75
N ASP A 56 3.69 -8.72 -4.83
CA ASP A 56 4.50 -9.92 -4.69
C ASP A 56 5.88 -9.53 -4.17
N GLU A 57 6.71 -10.54 -3.88
CA GLU A 57 8.02 -10.28 -3.28
C GLU A 57 8.90 -9.39 -4.14
N GLN A 58 8.86 -9.57 -5.45
CA GLN A 58 9.69 -8.78 -6.35
C GLN A 58 9.20 -7.34 -6.41
N GLN A 59 7.90 -7.15 -6.50
CA GLN A 59 7.32 -5.80 -6.52
C GLN A 59 7.61 -5.07 -5.22
N PHE A 60 7.49 -5.78 -4.10
CA PHE A 60 7.73 -5.18 -2.80
C PHE A 60 9.19 -4.77 -2.66
N LYS A 61 10.10 -5.61 -3.12
CA LYS A 61 11.52 -5.30 -3.06
C LYS A 61 11.86 -4.07 -3.89
N ASN A 62 11.28 -3.98 -5.08
CA ASN A 62 11.46 -2.81 -5.93
C ASN A 62 10.91 -1.56 -5.26
N TYR A 63 9.79 -1.69 -4.58
CA TYR A 63 9.18 -0.57 -3.89
C TYR A 63 10.05 -0.12 -2.71
N GLU A 64 10.62 -1.06 -1.95
CA GLU A 64 11.53 -0.71 -0.88
C GLU A 64 12.74 0.06 -1.39
N GLU A 65 13.31 -0.38 -2.48
CA GLU A 65 14.43 0.31 -3.11
C GLU A 65 14.05 1.73 -3.53
N TYR A 66 12.86 1.85 -4.10
CA TYR A 66 12.34 3.15 -4.49
C TYR A 66 12.27 4.10 -3.30
N LEU A 67 11.78 3.62 -2.16
CA LEU A 67 11.69 4.43 -0.96
C LEU A 67 13.06 4.78 -0.39
N GLU A 68 13.98 3.82 -0.40
CA GLU A 68 15.34 4.04 0.10
C GLU A 68 16.10 5.07 -0.73
N ASN A 69 15.79 5.16 -2.01
CA ASN A 69 16.42 6.09 -2.92
C ASN A 69 15.77 7.46 -2.92
N GLY A 70 14.94 7.74 -1.93
CA GLY A 70 14.32 9.04 -1.81
C GLY A 70 12.94 9.14 -2.43
N GLY A 71 12.38 8.02 -2.90
CA GLY A 71 11.03 8.02 -3.41
C GLY A 71 10.02 8.25 -2.29
N GLU A 72 8.91 8.84 -2.63
CA GLU A 72 7.85 9.10 -1.66
C GLU A 72 6.66 8.21 -1.93
N PRO A 73 6.04 7.64 -0.87
CA PRO A 73 4.83 6.86 -1.06
C PRO A 73 3.70 7.80 -1.44
N THR A 74 3.19 7.65 -2.66
CA THR A 74 2.05 8.43 -3.09
C THR A 74 1.06 7.53 -3.80
N ILE A 75 -0.20 7.81 -3.62
CA ILE A 75 -1.25 7.08 -4.30
C ILE A 75 -1.27 7.46 -5.77
N GLU A 76 -1.07 8.73 -6.05
CA GLU A 76 -1.17 9.24 -7.41
C GLU A 76 -0.12 8.69 -8.34
N SER A 77 1.06 8.39 -7.83
CA SER A 77 2.13 7.91 -8.69
C SER A 77 1.80 6.56 -9.31
N TYR A 78 0.87 5.82 -8.73
CA TYR A 78 0.43 4.56 -9.30
C TYR A 78 -0.69 4.75 -10.29
N ASN A 79 -1.54 5.73 -10.06
CA ASN A 79 -2.73 5.93 -10.86
C ASN A 79 -2.52 6.90 -11.99
N LYS A 80 -1.36 7.50 -12.02
CA LYS A 80 -1.07 8.49 -13.01
C LYS A 80 -0.07 7.96 -13.99
N PRO A 81 -0.52 7.44 -15.10
CA PRO A 81 0.42 7.05 -16.13
C PRO A 81 1.04 8.32 -16.64
N SER A 82 2.17 8.63 -16.18
CA SER A 82 3.00 9.66 -16.74
C SER A 82 2.27 10.78 -17.44
N SER A 83 1.39 11.33 -16.87
CA SER A 83 0.71 12.40 -17.59
C SER A 83 1.59 13.60 -17.77
#